data_350f55e23c0d67f8bfcc234888609b12
#
_entry.id   350f55e23c0d67f8bfcc234888609b12
#
_cell.length_a   1.000
_cell.length_b   1.000
_cell.length_c   1.000
_cell.angle_alpha   90.00
_cell.angle_beta   90.00
_cell.angle_gamma   90.00
#
_symmetry.space_group_name_H-M   'P 1'
#
loop_
_entity.id
_entity.type
_entity.pdbx_description
1 polymer ?
#
loop_
_entity_poly.entity_id
_entity_poly.type
_entity_poly.pdbx_seq_one_letter_code
_entity_poly.pdbx_strand_id
1 'polypeptide(L)'
;MSLQFEKPSLDAYTIYSKSGCYYCTKAKELLKSCSPVVINCDEYLFEDRDGFLTFIKSMAGERECKTFPMIFYKGEYLGGHTETKEHYERQQAFADIDV
;
A
#
# COMPACT_ATOMS: atom_id res chain seq x y z
N MET A 1 5.56 19.91 -16.93
CA MET A 1 6.35 18.85 -16.28
C MET A 1 5.46 17.68 -15.93
N SER A 2 5.91 16.50 -16.22
CA SER A 2 5.13 15.32 -15.86
C SER A 2 5.27 15.03 -14.38
N LEU A 3 4.16 14.64 -13.78
CA LEU A 3 4.12 14.24 -12.38
C LEU A 3 4.85 12.92 -12.19
N GLN A 4 5.70 12.85 -11.20
CA GLN A 4 6.42 11.61 -10.88
C GLN A 4 5.74 10.92 -9.71
N PHE A 5 5.42 9.65 -9.89
CA PHE A 5 4.77 8.85 -8.85
C PHE A 5 5.83 8.13 -8.03
N GLU A 6 5.69 8.21 -6.73
CA GLU A 6 6.66 7.60 -5.81
C GLU A 6 6.51 6.08 -5.82
N LYS A 7 7.63 5.39 -5.97
CA LYS A 7 7.67 3.93 -5.97
C LYS A 7 7.58 3.38 -4.55
N PRO A 8 7.10 2.13 -4.40
CA PRO A 8 7.05 1.52 -3.07
C PRO A 8 8.44 1.25 -2.52
N SER A 9 8.54 1.28 -1.20
CA SER A 9 9.77 0.93 -0.50
C SER A 9 10.14 -0.53 -0.75
N LEU A 10 11.42 -0.80 -0.91
CA LEU A 10 11.92 -2.17 -1.02
C LEU A 10 12.22 -2.81 0.34
N ASP A 11 12.09 -2.04 1.41
CA ASP A 11 12.47 -2.48 2.75
C ASP A 11 11.31 -2.61 3.73
N ALA A 12 10.15 -2.03 3.41
CA ALA A 12 9.05 -1.91 4.36
C ALA A 12 7.70 -2.02 3.67
N TYR A 13 6.64 -1.95 4.47
CA TYR A 13 5.29 -1.77 3.93
C TYR A 13 5.16 -0.37 3.36
N THR A 14 4.48 -0.26 2.23
CA THR A 14 4.14 1.03 1.63
C THR A 14 2.63 1.10 1.46
N ILE A 15 2.01 2.16 1.98
CA ILE A 15 0.57 2.36 1.91
C ILE A 15 0.29 3.55 1.00
N TYR A 16 -0.27 3.28 -0.18
CA TYR A 16 -0.79 4.34 -1.04
C TYR A 16 -2.19 4.68 -0.55
N SER A 17 -2.33 5.88 -0.05
CA SER A 17 -3.48 6.33 0.72
C SER A 17 -4.14 7.53 0.07
N LYS A 18 -5.39 7.79 0.40
CA LYS A 18 -6.06 9.03 -0.01
C LYS A 18 -6.91 9.54 1.17
N SER A 19 -7.29 10.81 1.09
CA SER A 19 -8.14 11.43 2.11
C SER A 19 -9.54 10.83 2.09
N GLY A 20 -10.19 10.78 3.24
CA GLY A 20 -11.55 10.29 3.34
C GLY A 20 -11.71 8.78 3.13
N CYS A 21 -10.65 8.03 3.33
CA CYS A 21 -10.63 6.58 3.10
C CYS A 21 -10.57 5.85 4.44
N TYR A 22 -11.67 5.22 4.81
CA TYR A 22 -11.77 4.49 6.08
C TYR A 22 -10.71 3.39 6.20
N TYR A 23 -10.59 2.56 5.16
CA TYR A 23 -9.64 1.44 5.19
C TYR A 23 -8.19 1.88 5.06
N CYS A 24 -7.94 3.06 4.51
CA CYS A 24 -6.59 3.64 4.55
C CYS A 24 -6.20 3.93 5.99
N THR A 25 -7.10 4.50 6.77
CA THR A 25 -6.88 4.77 8.18
C THR A 25 -6.66 3.47 8.95
N LYS A 26 -7.48 2.46 8.67
CA LYS A 26 -7.35 1.16 9.32
C LYS A 26 -5.99 0.50 9.01
N ALA A 27 -5.53 0.61 7.77
CA ALA A 27 -4.24 0.04 7.38
C ALA A 27 -3.09 0.75 8.09
N LYS A 28 -3.17 2.08 8.22
CA LYS A 28 -2.15 2.84 8.94
C LYS A 28 -2.08 2.43 10.41
N GLU A 29 -3.24 2.22 11.03
CA GLU A 29 -3.30 1.77 12.42
C GLU A 29 -2.74 0.35 12.57
N LEU A 30 -3.10 -0.53 11.65
CA LEU A 30 -2.65 -1.92 11.67
C LEU A 30 -1.13 -2.01 11.60
N LEU A 31 -0.52 -1.24 10.72
CA LEU A 31 0.91 -1.31 10.45
C LEU A 31 1.73 -0.29 11.23
N LYS A 32 1.12 0.39 12.18
CA LYS A 32 1.76 1.46 12.95
C LYS A 32 3.11 1.05 13.53
N SER A 33 3.20 -0.14 14.10
CA SER A 33 4.43 -0.62 14.72
C SER A 33 5.51 -1.05 13.71
N CYS A 34 5.14 -1.15 12.45
CA CYS A 34 6.05 -1.57 11.38
C CYS A 34 6.71 -0.39 10.68
N SER A 35 6.43 0.84 11.10
CA SER A 35 6.96 2.06 10.47
C SER A 35 6.73 2.07 8.96
N PRO A 36 5.49 2.00 8.50
CA PRO A 36 5.21 1.94 7.08
C PRO A 36 5.51 3.27 6.39
N VAL A 37 5.83 3.20 5.10
CA VAL A 37 5.91 4.39 4.26
C VAL A 37 4.49 4.70 3.81
N VAL A 38 3.98 5.88 4.14
CA VAL A 38 2.64 6.31 3.76
C VAL A 38 2.76 7.36 2.66
N ILE A 39 2.16 7.08 1.51
CA ILE A 39 2.19 7.99 0.37
C ILE A 39 0.77 8.50 0.14
N ASN A 40 0.56 9.79 0.36
CA ASN A 40 -0.74 10.41 0.09
C ASN A 40 -0.88 10.65 -1.41
N CYS A 41 -1.94 10.13 -1.99
CA CYS A 41 -2.15 10.13 -3.43
C CYS A 41 -3.17 11.17 -3.90
N ASP A 42 -3.65 12.04 -3.02
CA ASP A 42 -4.66 13.05 -3.39
C ASP A 42 -4.22 13.88 -4.59
N GLU A 43 -2.98 14.35 -4.57
CA GLU A 43 -2.44 15.17 -5.66
C GLU A 43 -2.34 14.37 -6.95
N TYR A 44 -1.89 13.13 -6.86
CA TYR A 44 -1.80 12.25 -8.04
C TYR A 44 -3.18 12.06 -8.68
N LEU A 45 -4.19 11.82 -7.84
CA LEU A 45 -5.55 11.60 -8.33
C LEU A 45 -6.15 12.86 -8.93
N PHE A 46 -5.77 14.01 -8.40
CA PHE A 46 -6.24 15.29 -8.91
C PHE A 46 -5.56 15.64 -10.23
N GLU A 47 -4.24 15.45 -10.31
CA GLU A 47 -3.45 15.88 -11.46
C GLU A 47 -3.48 14.88 -12.62
N ASP A 48 -3.37 13.57 -12.32
CA ASP A 48 -3.29 12.54 -13.37
C ASP A 48 -3.74 11.18 -12.83
N ARG A 49 -5.04 11.06 -12.62
CA ARG A 49 -5.64 9.84 -12.08
C ARG A 49 -5.29 8.60 -12.91
N ASP A 50 -5.49 8.70 -14.23
CA ASP A 50 -5.26 7.55 -15.12
C ASP A 50 -3.80 7.14 -15.16
N GLY A 51 -2.90 8.12 -15.19
CA GLY A 51 -1.47 7.84 -15.16
C GLY A 51 -1.05 7.17 -13.88
N PHE A 52 -1.58 7.63 -12.75
CA PHE A 52 -1.27 7.03 -11.47
C PHE A 52 -1.76 5.59 -11.38
N LEU A 53 -3.00 5.33 -11.79
CA LEU A 53 -3.56 3.98 -11.74
C LEU A 53 -2.80 3.03 -12.67
N THR A 54 -2.36 3.51 -13.83
CA THR A 54 -1.52 2.73 -14.74
C THR A 54 -0.19 2.41 -14.09
N PHE A 55 0.40 3.37 -13.39
CA PHE A 55 1.66 3.19 -12.67
C PHE A 55 1.53 2.08 -11.61
N ILE A 56 0.49 2.14 -10.78
CA ILE A 56 0.26 1.12 -9.75
C ILE A 56 0.04 -0.25 -10.39
N LYS A 57 -0.80 -0.29 -11.43
CA LYS A 57 -1.12 -1.54 -12.12
C LYS A 57 0.14 -2.20 -12.70
N SER A 58 1.07 -1.40 -13.20
CA SER A 58 2.32 -1.94 -13.76
C SER A 58 3.14 -2.69 -12.72
N MET A 59 2.98 -2.34 -11.45
CA MET A 59 3.71 -2.98 -10.35
C MET A 59 2.90 -4.09 -9.69
N ALA A 60 1.58 -4.06 -9.82
CA ALA A 60 0.70 -5.05 -9.21
C ALA A 60 0.56 -6.32 -10.07
N GLY A 61 1.07 -6.30 -11.28
CA GLY A 61 0.96 -7.41 -12.19
C GLY A 61 -0.46 -7.61 -12.69
N GLU A 62 -0.99 -8.81 -12.60
CA GLU A 62 -2.33 -9.13 -13.07
C GLU A 62 -3.41 -8.83 -12.03
N ARG A 63 -3.03 -8.44 -10.82
CA ARG A 63 -3.99 -8.19 -9.74
C ARG A 63 -4.67 -6.85 -9.95
N GLU A 64 -5.93 -6.76 -9.57
CA GLU A 64 -6.67 -5.51 -9.64
C GLU A 64 -6.27 -4.58 -8.49
N CYS A 65 -6.08 -3.31 -8.82
CA CYS A 65 -5.73 -2.28 -7.85
C CYS A 65 -6.53 -1.01 -8.12
N LYS A 66 -7.84 -1.10 -7.92
CA LYS A 66 -8.77 -0.01 -8.22
C LYS A 66 -9.21 0.77 -7.00
N THR A 67 -9.03 0.22 -5.81
CA THR A 67 -9.52 0.83 -4.57
C THR A 67 -8.39 1.06 -3.60
N PHE A 68 -8.52 2.11 -2.80
CA PHE A 68 -7.57 2.43 -1.74
C PHE A 68 -7.96 1.73 -0.44
N PRO A 69 -6.99 1.39 0.39
CA PRO A 69 -5.55 1.58 0.20
C PRO A 69 -4.97 0.55 -0.77
N MET A 70 -3.84 0.91 -1.38
CA MET A 70 -3.06 -0.02 -2.21
C MET A 70 -1.74 -0.23 -1.48
N ILE A 71 -1.49 -1.46 -1.04
CA ILE A 71 -0.42 -1.73 -0.10
C ILE A 71 0.58 -2.71 -0.69
N PHE A 72 1.86 -2.37 -0.52
CA PHE A 72 2.98 -3.18 -0.97
C PHE A 72 3.83 -3.58 0.23
N TYR A 73 4.46 -4.71 0.15
CA TYR A 73 5.42 -5.14 1.16
C TYR A 73 6.74 -5.48 0.46
N LYS A 74 7.77 -4.75 0.81
CA LYS A 74 9.11 -4.91 0.21
C LYS A 74 9.04 -4.92 -1.32
N GLY A 75 8.24 -4.03 -1.87
CA GLY A 75 8.09 -3.87 -3.30
C GLY A 75 7.05 -4.76 -3.98
N GLU A 76 6.47 -5.71 -3.27
CA GLU A 76 5.46 -6.60 -3.83
C GLU A 76 4.05 -6.17 -3.43
N TYR A 77 3.14 -6.16 -4.39
CA TYR A 77 1.75 -5.76 -4.13
C TYR A 77 1.02 -6.80 -3.30
N LEU A 78 0.45 -6.37 -2.19
CA LEU A 78 -0.36 -7.24 -1.33
C LEU A 78 -1.84 -7.13 -1.64
N GLY A 79 -2.34 -5.95 -1.86
CA GLY A 79 -3.76 -5.69 -2.01
C GLY A 79 -4.21 -4.53 -1.14
N GLY A 80 -5.43 -4.63 -0.61
CA GLY A 80 -5.99 -3.64 0.28
C GLY A 80 -5.80 -3.99 1.74
N HIS A 81 -6.66 -3.44 2.59
CA HIS A 81 -6.58 -3.65 4.03
C HIS A 81 -6.71 -5.13 4.41
N THR A 82 -7.66 -5.85 3.83
CA THR A 82 -7.92 -7.25 4.20
C THR A 82 -6.71 -8.14 3.92
N GLU A 83 -6.16 -8.05 2.71
CA GLU A 83 -4.99 -8.84 2.33
C GLU A 83 -3.78 -8.50 3.18
N THR A 84 -3.63 -7.22 3.50
CA THR A 84 -2.53 -6.76 4.33
C THR A 84 -2.68 -7.24 5.77
N LYS A 85 -3.90 -7.25 6.28
CA LYS A 85 -4.16 -7.75 7.62
C LYS A 85 -3.76 -9.22 7.74
N GLU A 86 -4.15 -10.03 6.76
CA GLU A 86 -3.76 -11.44 6.72
C GLU A 86 -2.26 -11.60 6.67
N HIS A 87 -1.59 -10.82 5.84
CA HIS A 87 -0.14 -10.86 5.72
C HIS A 87 0.52 -10.49 7.04
N TYR A 88 0.06 -9.41 7.66
CA TYR A 88 0.60 -8.93 8.93
C TYR A 88 0.43 -9.97 10.04
N GLU A 89 -0.76 -10.54 10.15
CA GLU A 89 -1.05 -11.55 11.17
C GLU A 89 -0.19 -12.81 10.97
N ARG A 90 0.04 -13.17 9.72
CA ARG A 90 0.90 -14.33 9.41
C ARG A 90 2.35 -14.05 9.83
N GLN A 91 2.84 -12.83 9.59
CA GLN A 91 4.17 -12.43 10.00
C GLN A 91 4.31 -12.45 11.52
N GLN A 92 3.28 -11.99 12.23
CA GLN A 92 3.28 -12.00 13.69
C GLN A 92 3.27 -13.42 14.24
N ALA A 93 2.51 -14.30 13.61
CA ALA A 93 2.47 -15.70 14.02
C ALA A 93 3.85 -16.37 13.92
N PHE A 94 4.58 -16.07 12.85
CA PHE A 94 5.95 -16.60 12.69
C PHE A 94 6.90 -15.99 13.72
N ALA A 95 6.71 -14.72 14.05
CA ALA A 95 7.55 -14.06 15.05
C ALA A 95 7.32 -14.66 16.44
N ASP A 96 6.09 -15.11 16.71
CA ASP A 96 5.73 -15.71 18.00
C ASP A 96 6.18 -17.16 18.12
N ILE A 97 6.49 -17.81 17.02
CA ILE A 97 7.05 -19.16 17.04
C ILE A 97 8.54 -19.02 17.24
N ASP A 98 8.90 -18.76 18.46
CA ASP A 98 10.29 -18.63 18.80
C ASP A 98 10.85 -19.98 19.18
N VAL A 99 11.75 -20.41 18.40
CA VAL A 99 12.41 -21.71 18.63
C VAL A 99 13.84 -21.53 18.99
#